data_551f84fa935982acd23156189c71b867
#
_entry.id   551f84fa935982acd23156189c71b867
#
_cell.length_a   1.000
_cell.length_b   1.000
_cell.length_c   1.000
_cell.angle_alpha   90.00
_cell.angle_beta   90.00
_cell.angle_gamma   90.00
#
_symmetry.space_group_name_H-M   'P 1'
#
loop_
_entity.id
_entity.type
_entity.pdbx_description
1 polymer ?
#
loop_
_entity_poly.entity_id
_entity_poly.type
_entity_poly.pdbx_seq_one_letter_code
_entity_poly.pdbx_strand_id
1 'polypeptide(L)'
;MPWNPEIYNQFKNIRFKPFYDLSDLIVAESPMKAIDLGCGTGEQTAILAEKFPEAEFTGIDSSSEMLEKSKALEHERLHFRKATTEEILDSDENWDLIFSNAALQWSDDHQSLFPKLILKLKANGQLAIQMPYQPGNTLNKILFELASEEPFKTQLNNWNRPSAVLTIDEYAQILFDNGIEDLNLSQKVYPIIAENHEILFDFISGSALIPYLEKLNEDQQITFITEFKKRIAANFTKLPAIYAFKRILLYGRKK
;
A
#
# COMPACT_ATOMS: atom_id res chain seq x y z
N MET A 1 -8.87 18.69 1.02
CA MET A 1 -10.06 18.02 0.45
C MET A 1 -10.30 16.75 1.26
N PRO A 2 -11.53 16.46 1.71
CA PRO A 2 -11.81 15.17 2.33
C PRO A 2 -11.59 14.07 1.28
N TRP A 3 -11.25 12.88 1.74
CA TRP A 3 -11.15 11.68 0.92
C TRP A 3 -12.41 11.51 0.07
N ASN A 4 -12.25 11.40 -1.26
CA ASN A 4 -13.39 11.29 -2.18
C ASN A 4 -13.56 9.85 -2.66
N PRO A 5 -14.60 9.12 -2.19
CA PRO A 5 -14.88 7.74 -2.57
C PRO A 5 -15.13 7.53 -4.07
N GLU A 6 -15.73 8.54 -4.75
CA GLU A 6 -16.06 8.42 -6.18
C GLU A 6 -14.80 8.37 -7.04
N ILE A 7 -13.83 9.26 -6.77
CA ILE A 7 -12.53 9.25 -7.44
C ILE A 7 -11.79 7.93 -7.14
N TYR A 8 -11.84 7.46 -5.90
CA TYR A 8 -11.24 6.18 -5.53
C TYR A 8 -11.85 5.01 -6.31
N ASN A 9 -13.16 4.97 -6.45
CA ASN A 9 -13.89 3.91 -7.14
C ASN A 9 -13.67 3.91 -8.66
N GLN A 10 -13.41 5.06 -9.28
CA GLN A 10 -13.08 5.15 -10.70
C GLN A 10 -11.86 4.30 -11.08
N PHE A 11 -10.93 4.13 -10.15
CA PHE A 11 -9.70 3.32 -10.34
C PHE A 11 -9.77 1.96 -9.63
N LYS A 12 -10.93 1.52 -9.16
CA LYS A 12 -11.09 0.28 -8.38
C LYS A 12 -10.49 -0.93 -9.10
N ASN A 13 -10.80 -1.11 -10.38
CA ASN A 13 -10.30 -2.24 -11.17
C ASN A 13 -8.76 -2.27 -11.25
N ILE A 14 -8.12 -1.10 -11.43
CA ILE A 14 -6.66 -1.01 -11.50
C ILE A 14 -6.03 -1.24 -10.11
N ARG A 15 -6.70 -0.80 -9.04
CA ARG A 15 -6.24 -0.98 -7.67
C ARG A 15 -6.41 -2.40 -7.15
N PHE A 16 -7.40 -3.14 -7.64
CA PHE A 16 -7.66 -4.53 -7.28
C PHE A 16 -6.77 -5.53 -8.04
N LYS A 17 -6.34 -5.23 -9.25
CA LYS A 17 -5.48 -6.12 -10.03
C LYS A 17 -4.20 -6.54 -9.30
N PRO A 18 -3.43 -5.64 -8.65
CA PRO A 18 -2.29 -6.02 -7.83
C PRO A 18 -2.62 -6.93 -6.64
N PHE A 19 -3.80 -6.74 -6.05
CA PHE A 19 -4.30 -7.61 -4.98
C PHE A 19 -4.53 -9.04 -5.49
N TYR A 20 -5.21 -9.21 -6.63
CA TYR A 20 -5.39 -10.54 -7.21
C TYR A 20 -4.06 -11.18 -7.60
N ASP A 21 -3.18 -10.43 -8.26
CA ASP A 21 -1.84 -10.91 -8.62
C ASP A 21 -1.03 -11.38 -7.39
N LEU A 22 -1.18 -10.72 -6.23
CA LEU A 22 -0.56 -11.13 -4.97
C LEU A 22 -1.26 -12.35 -4.37
N SER A 23 -2.59 -12.35 -4.32
CA SER A 23 -3.38 -13.43 -3.73
C SER A 23 -3.20 -14.76 -4.48
N ASP A 24 -2.85 -14.71 -5.77
CA ASP A 24 -2.60 -15.89 -6.59
C ASP A 24 -1.23 -16.55 -6.30
N LEU A 25 -0.35 -15.87 -5.57
CA LEU A 25 0.92 -16.45 -5.10
C LEU A 25 0.74 -17.26 -3.81
N ILE A 26 -0.36 -17.06 -3.07
CA ILE A 26 -0.60 -17.73 -1.80
C ILE A 26 -0.97 -19.19 -2.04
N VAL A 27 -0.29 -20.09 -1.35
CA VAL A 27 -0.60 -21.52 -1.35
C VAL A 27 -1.62 -21.81 -0.27
N ALA A 28 -2.74 -22.43 -0.64
CA ALA A 28 -3.76 -22.83 0.32
C ALA A 28 -3.23 -23.96 1.22
N GLU A 29 -3.33 -23.76 2.53
CA GLU A 29 -2.97 -24.75 3.55
C GLU A 29 -4.11 -24.83 4.57
N SER A 30 -4.25 -25.97 5.25
CA SER A 30 -5.29 -26.19 6.24
C SER A 30 -4.70 -26.90 7.48
N PRO A 31 -4.93 -26.37 8.68
CA PRO A 31 -5.51 -25.05 8.97
C PRO A 31 -4.53 -23.91 8.71
N MET A 32 -5.03 -22.70 8.39
CA MET A 32 -4.21 -21.51 8.19
C MET A 32 -4.76 -20.33 9.01
N LYS A 33 -3.96 -19.80 9.93
CA LYS A 33 -4.24 -18.54 10.64
C LYS A 33 -3.55 -17.39 9.91
N ALA A 34 -4.34 -16.48 9.35
CA ALA A 34 -3.89 -15.40 8.50
C ALA A 34 -4.16 -14.02 9.11
N ILE A 35 -3.23 -13.09 8.90
CA ILE A 35 -3.43 -11.67 9.21
C ILE A 35 -3.29 -10.81 7.96
N ASP A 36 -4.18 -9.83 7.80
CA ASP A 36 -4.11 -8.78 6.79
C ASP A 36 -3.75 -7.45 7.45
N LEU A 37 -2.52 -6.98 7.22
CA LEU A 37 -1.99 -5.76 7.81
C LEU A 37 -2.40 -4.54 6.98
N GLY A 38 -3.22 -3.66 7.56
CA GLY A 38 -3.80 -2.50 6.92
C GLY A 38 -4.95 -2.88 5.98
N CYS A 39 -5.91 -3.65 6.49
CA CYS A 39 -7.04 -4.21 5.74
C CYS A 39 -8.04 -3.15 5.22
N GLY A 40 -7.95 -1.91 5.71
CA GLY A 40 -8.84 -0.82 5.33
C GLY A 40 -10.32 -1.15 5.62
N THR A 41 -11.14 -1.14 4.57
CA THR A 41 -12.58 -1.45 4.68
C THR A 41 -12.90 -2.95 4.79
N GLY A 42 -11.88 -3.82 4.79
CA GLY A 42 -12.05 -5.26 4.91
C GLY A 42 -12.48 -5.98 3.64
N GLU A 43 -12.81 -5.27 2.55
CA GLU A 43 -13.33 -5.86 1.32
C GLU A 43 -12.37 -6.90 0.72
N GLN A 44 -11.07 -6.59 0.69
CA GLN A 44 -10.07 -7.51 0.14
C GLN A 44 -9.80 -8.70 1.09
N THR A 45 -9.83 -8.47 2.39
CA THR A 45 -9.72 -9.56 3.38
C THR A 45 -10.89 -10.54 3.27
N ALA A 46 -12.11 -10.03 3.04
CA ALA A 46 -13.29 -10.88 2.81
C ALA A 46 -13.12 -11.74 1.54
N ILE A 47 -12.61 -11.17 0.44
CA ILE A 47 -12.29 -11.93 -0.78
C ILE A 47 -11.25 -13.03 -0.51
N LEU A 48 -10.24 -12.76 0.34
CA LEU A 48 -9.27 -13.79 0.74
C LEU A 48 -9.94 -14.89 1.57
N ALA A 49 -10.82 -14.55 2.52
CA ALA A 49 -11.54 -15.52 3.33
C ALA A 49 -12.45 -16.43 2.49
N GLU A 50 -13.06 -15.90 1.42
CA GLU A 50 -13.81 -16.70 0.44
C GLU A 50 -12.88 -17.58 -0.41
N LYS A 51 -11.73 -17.05 -0.84
CA LYS A 51 -10.74 -17.78 -1.65
C LYS A 51 -10.09 -18.94 -0.89
N PHE A 52 -9.90 -18.78 0.43
CA PHE A 52 -9.26 -19.77 1.31
C PHE A 52 -10.24 -20.23 2.42
N PRO A 53 -11.22 -21.08 2.10
CA PRO A 53 -12.33 -21.39 3.01
C PRO A 53 -11.94 -22.14 4.29
N GLU A 54 -10.73 -22.72 4.35
CA GLU A 54 -10.20 -23.40 5.53
C GLU A 54 -9.31 -22.50 6.40
N ALA A 55 -9.17 -21.22 6.02
CA ALA A 55 -8.35 -20.26 6.75
C ALA A 55 -9.19 -19.37 7.67
N GLU A 56 -8.60 -18.98 8.80
CA GLU A 56 -9.10 -17.90 9.67
C GLU A 56 -8.35 -16.61 9.36
N PHE A 57 -9.07 -15.57 9.00
CA PHE A 57 -8.50 -14.26 8.69
C PHE A 57 -8.78 -13.25 9.81
N THR A 58 -7.73 -12.52 10.21
CA THR A 58 -7.84 -11.32 11.02
C THR A 58 -7.37 -10.13 10.22
N GLY A 59 -8.25 -9.21 9.86
CA GLY A 59 -7.88 -7.92 9.29
C GLY A 59 -7.60 -6.90 10.39
N ILE A 60 -6.52 -6.16 10.27
CA ILE A 60 -6.24 -5.02 11.16
C ILE A 60 -6.08 -3.73 10.38
N ASP A 61 -6.53 -2.64 10.98
CA ASP A 61 -6.27 -1.27 10.50
C ASP A 61 -6.21 -0.31 11.68
N SER A 62 -5.41 0.75 11.57
CA SER A 62 -5.32 1.80 12.60
C SER A 62 -6.50 2.77 12.57
N SER A 63 -7.21 2.86 11.43
CA SER A 63 -8.35 3.75 11.22
C SER A 63 -9.66 3.11 11.68
N SER A 64 -10.26 3.66 12.74
CA SER A 64 -11.60 3.24 13.17
C SER A 64 -12.67 3.50 12.10
N GLU A 65 -12.53 4.55 11.29
CA GLU A 65 -13.47 4.88 10.21
C GLU A 65 -13.47 3.83 9.11
N MET A 66 -12.28 3.32 8.74
CA MET A 66 -12.15 2.25 7.76
C MET A 66 -12.79 0.96 8.27
N LEU A 67 -12.50 0.60 9.53
CA LEU A 67 -13.01 -0.62 10.15
C LEU A 67 -14.53 -0.60 10.40
N GLU A 68 -15.15 0.55 10.52
CA GLU A 68 -16.62 0.62 10.64
C GLU A 68 -17.33 -0.07 9.47
N LYS A 69 -16.74 0.02 8.27
CA LYS A 69 -17.27 -0.63 7.07
C LYS A 69 -17.00 -2.14 7.04
N SER A 70 -15.95 -2.59 7.70
CA SER A 70 -15.58 -4.02 7.72
C SER A 70 -16.48 -4.86 8.65
N LYS A 71 -17.11 -4.25 9.63
CA LYS A 71 -18.00 -4.97 10.61
C LYS A 71 -19.10 -5.80 9.93
N ALA A 72 -19.66 -5.32 8.83
CA ALA A 72 -20.70 -6.03 8.08
C ALA A 72 -20.18 -7.26 7.33
N LEU A 73 -18.88 -7.43 7.24
CA LEU A 73 -18.20 -8.55 6.55
C LEU A 73 -17.78 -9.65 7.53
N GLU A 74 -17.86 -9.41 8.85
CA GLU A 74 -17.44 -10.38 9.87
C GLU A 74 -18.30 -11.64 9.85
N HIS A 75 -17.65 -12.77 10.02
CA HIS A 75 -18.25 -14.07 10.21
C HIS A 75 -17.31 -15.00 10.99
N GLU A 76 -17.68 -16.26 11.22
CA GLU A 76 -16.98 -17.24 12.08
C GLU A 76 -15.46 -17.32 11.84
N ARG A 77 -14.99 -17.11 10.60
CA ARG A 77 -13.58 -17.22 10.19
C ARG A 77 -12.99 -15.91 9.68
N LEU A 78 -13.69 -14.79 9.84
CA LEU A 78 -13.24 -13.46 9.41
C LEU A 78 -13.55 -12.44 10.49
N HIS A 79 -12.50 -11.89 11.06
CA HIS A 79 -12.59 -10.91 12.14
C HIS A 79 -11.82 -9.64 11.79
N PHE A 80 -12.25 -8.52 12.32
CA PHE A 80 -11.55 -7.25 12.17
C PHE A 80 -11.31 -6.61 13.53
N ARG A 81 -10.11 -6.06 13.72
CA ARG A 81 -9.79 -5.34 14.96
C ARG A 81 -8.94 -4.11 14.68
N LYS A 82 -9.14 -3.07 15.49
CA LYS A 82 -8.28 -1.90 15.46
C LYS A 82 -6.92 -2.26 16.08
N ALA A 83 -5.88 -2.17 15.25
CA ALA A 83 -4.50 -2.32 15.69
C ALA A 83 -3.56 -1.69 14.67
N THR A 84 -2.37 -1.32 15.11
CA THR A 84 -1.26 -0.94 14.25
C THR A 84 -0.39 -2.16 13.93
N THR A 85 0.46 -2.05 12.91
CA THR A 85 1.45 -3.09 12.60
C THR A 85 2.41 -3.29 13.77
N GLU A 86 2.82 -2.22 14.45
CA GLU A 86 3.72 -2.23 15.60
C GLU A 86 3.11 -3.03 16.78
N GLU A 87 1.81 -2.85 17.07
CA GLU A 87 1.12 -3.60 18.11
C GLU A 87 1.10 -5.11 17.82
N ILE A 88 0.97 -5.50 16.53
CA ILE A 88 1.08 -6.91 16.12
C ILE A 88 2.52 -7.43 16.31
N LEU A 89 3.51 -6.62 15.96
CA LEU A 89 4.90 -7.00 16.13
C LEU A 89 5.29 -7.16 17.60
N ASP A 90 4.68 -6.43 18.50
CA ASP A 90 4.91 -6.50 19.95
C ASP A 90 4.08 -7.59 20.66
N SER A 91 3.07 -8.18 19.97
CA SER A 91 2.24 -9.26 20.51
C SER A 91 2.96 -10.62 20.49
N ASP A 92 2.42 -11.62 21.22
CA ASP A 92 2.90 -13.01 21.17
C ASP A 92 2.29 -13.83 20.02
N GLU A 93 1.48 -13.19 19.15
CA GLU A 93 0.80 -13.88 18.07
C GLU A 93 1.76 -14.25 16.93
N ASN A 94 1.56 -15.45 16.35
CA ASN A 94 2.28 -15.92 15.18
C ASN A 94 1.29 -16.44 14.13
N TRP A 95 1.67 -16.35 12.87
CA TRP A 95 0.77 -16.47 11.73
C TRP A 95 1.29 -17.49 10.71
N ASP A 96 0.36 -18.20 10.09
CA ASP A 96 0.67 -19.06 8.93
C ASP A 96 0.74 -18.23 7.64
N LEU A 97 0.03 -17.09 7.60
CA LEU A 97 0.10 -16.12 6.52
C LEU A 97 0.11 -14.69 7.08
N ILE A 98 1.11 -13.91 6.69
CA ILE A 98 1.09 -12.44 6.82
C ILE A 98 0.86 -11.87 5.43
N PHE A 99 -0.30 -11.24 5.26
CA PHE A 99 -0.70 -10.55 4.05
C PHE A 99 -0.73 -9.04 4.27
N SER A 100 -0.37 -8.27 3.26
CA SER A 100 -0.56 -6.82 3.25
C SER A 100 -0.66 -6.30 1.82
N ASN A 101 -1.71 -5.56 1.51
CA ASN A 101 -1.88 -4.96 0.19
C ASN A 101 -2.05 -3.45 0.26
N ALA A 102 -1.08 -2.71 -0.25
CA ALA A 102 -1.07 -1.25 -0.33
C ALA A 102 -1.21 -0.55 1.05
N ALA A 103 -0.61 -1.11 2.08
CA ALA A 103 -0.60 -0.55 3.44
C ALA A 103 0.81 -0.25 3.96
N LEU A 104 1.75 -1.18 3.86
CA LEU A 104 3.07 -1.04 4.49
C LEU A 104 3.93 0.09 3.90
N GLN A 105 3.64 0.63 2.72
CA GLN A 105 4.31 1.85 2.24
C GLN A 105 4.09 3.07 3.16
N TRP A 106 3.19 2.96 4.13
CA TRP A 106 2.94 3.97 5.14
C TRP A 106 3.75 3.77 6.42
N SER A 107 4.35 2.60 6.61
CA SER A 107 5.28 2.32 7.70
C SER A 107 6.67 2.88 7.35
N ASP A 108 7.41 3.27 8.38
CA ASP A 108 8.78 3.72 8.24
C ASP A 108 9.75 2.55 8.41
N ASP A 109 11.03 2.76 8.04
CA ASP A 109 12.15 1.84 8.27
C ASP A 109 11.88 0.37 7.89
N HIS A 110 11.68 0.11 6.62
CA HIS A 110 11.46 -1.23 6.11
C HIS A 110 12.65 -2.19 6.35
N GLN A 111 13.86 -1.66 6.51
CA GLN A 111 15.04 -2.46 6.88
C GLN A 111 14.84 -3.15 8.23
N SER A 112 14.24 -2.47 9.21
CA SER A 112 13.94 -3.04 10.52
C SER A 112 12.57 -3.72 10.59
N LEU A 113 11.61 -3.26 9.80
CA LEU A 113 10.23 -3.76 9.81
C LEU A 113 10.13 -5.20 9.30
N PHE A 114 10.72 -5.49 8.13
CA PHE A 114 10.58 -6.77 7.47
C PHE A 114 11.17 -7.95 8.26
N PRO A 115 12.37 -7.85 8.88
CA PRO A 115 12.84 -8.89 9.79
C PRO A 115 11.87 -9.20 10.93
N LYS A 116 11.24 -8.17 11.52
CA LYS A 116 10.26 -8.34 12.59
C LYS A 116 8.99 -9.03 12.10
N LEU A 117 8.48 -8.68 10.91
CA LEU A 117 7.35 -9.38 10.29
C LEU A 117 7.67 -10.87 10.07
N ILE A 118 8.85 -11.20 9.59
CA ILE A 118 9.28 -12.58 9.37
C ILE A 118 9.36 -13.35 10.69
N LEU A 119 9.77 -12.72 11.79
CA LEU A 119 9.76 -13.36 13.11
C LEU A 119 8.35 -13.77 13.55
N LYS A 120 7.30 -13.06 13.12
CA LYS A 120 5.90 -13.37 13.41
C LYS A 120 5.31 -14.48 12.53
N LEU A 121 6.04 -14.96 11.53
CA LEU A 121 5.65 -16.15 10.80
C LEU A 121 5.99 -17.41 11.59
N LYS A 122 5.08 -18.37 11.60
CA LYS A 122 5.36 -19.75 12.02
C LYS A 122 6.34 -20.43 11.06
N ALA A 123 6.87 -21.57 11.42
CA ALA A 123 7.62 -22.43 10.49
C ALA A 123 6.73 -22.78 9.28
N ASN A 124 7.26 -22.70 8.07
CA ASN A 124 6.57 -22.81 6.78
C ASN A 124 5.54 -21.72 6.50
N GLY A 125 5.38 -20.70 7.37
CA GLY A 125 4.46 -19.59 7.17
C GLY A 125 4.81 -18.75 5.95
N GLN A 126 3.80 -18.14 5.35
CA GLN A 126 3.87 -17.39 4.10
C GLN A 126 3.87 -15.88 4.35
N LEU A 127 4.72 -15.16 3.63
CA LEU A 127 4.70 -13.70 3.54
C LEU A 127 4.20 -13.30 2.16
N ALA A 128 3.14 -12.49 2.10
CA ALA A 128 2.60 -11.96 0.85
C ALA A 128 2.34 -10.45 0.99
N ILE A 129 3.20 -9.63 0.42
CA ILE A 129 3.17 -8.17 0.57
C ILE A 129 3.21 -7.50 -0.79
N GLN A 130 2.32 -6.52 -0.99
CA GLN A 130 2.30 -5.68 -2.17
C GLN A 130 2.28 -4.19 -1.79
N MET A 131 3.08 -3.40 -2.48
CA MET A 131 3.17 -1.95 -2.26
C MET A 131 3.37 -1.19 -3.58
N PRO A 132 2.88 0.08 -3.69
CA PRO A 132 3.31 0.95 -4.77
C PRO A 132 4.81 1.26 -4.63
N TYR A 133 5.54 1.13 -5.74
CA TYR A 133 6.96 1.51 -5.78
C TYR A 133 7.09 3.03 -5.94
N GLN A 134 6.85 3.76 -4.86
CA GLN A 134 6.83 5.21 -4.84
C GLN A 134 8.12 5.85 -5.39
N PRO A 135 9.35 5.36 -5.07
CA PRO A 135 10.58 5.94 -5.62
C PRO A 135 10.69 5.87 -7.14
N GLY A 136 10.03 4.88 -7.77
CA GLY A 136 10.02 4.70 -9.22
C GLY A 136 8.79 5.29 -9.93
N ASN A 137 7.80 5.79 -9.20
CA ASN A 137 6.54 6.30 -9.74
C ASN A 137 6.62 7.81 -10.02
N THR A 138 6.44 8.22 -11.28
CA THR A 138 6.61 9.61 -11.74
C THR A 138 5.77 10.60 -10.93
N LEU A 139 4.49 10.32 -10.68
CA LEU A 139 3.63 11.23 -9.93
C LEU A 139 4.12 11.43 -8.48
N ASN A 140 4.64 10.36 -7.83
CA ASN A 140 5.22 10.48 -6.50
C ASN A 140 6.52 11.30 -6.51
N LYS A 141 7.36 11.14 -7.53
CA LYS A 141 8.58 11.96 -7.70
C LYS A 141 8.25 13.44 -7.85
N ILE A 142 7.31 13.77 -8.74
CA ILE A 142 6.86 15.17 -8.94
C ILE A 142 6.34 15.76 -7.62
N LEU A 143 5.55 15.01 -6.87
CA LEU A 143 5.01 15.44 -5.58
C LEU A 143 6.12 15.69 -4.55
N PHE A 144 7.06 14.76 -4.43
CA PHE A 144 8.20 14.86 -3.52
C PHE A 144 9.10 16.05 -3.85
N GLU A 145 9.42 16.25 -5.14
CA GLU A 145 10.21 17.36 -5.65
C GLU A 145 9.53 18.70 -5.35
N LEU A 146 8.23 18.81 -5.68
CA LEU A 146 7.43 20.01 -5.40
C LEU A 146 7.45 20.39 -3.92
N ALA A 147 7.24 19.43 -3.04
CA ALA A 147 7.24 19.65 -1.60
C ALA A 147 8.64 20.01 -1.02
N SER A 148 9.71 19.72 -1.77
CA SER A 148 11.09 20.04 -1.38
C SER A 148 11.54 21.44 -1.79
N GLU A 149 10.74 22.16 -2.60
CA GLU A 149 11.09 23.46 -3.16
C GLU A 149 10.32 24.61 -2.48
N GLU A 150 10.90 25.81 -2.48
CA GLU A 150 10.21 27.02 -2.00
C GLU A 150 9.11 27.44 -2.99
N PRO A 151 8.01 27.97 -2.51
CA PRO A 151 7.67 28.28 -1.10
C PRO A 151 7.13 27.09 -0.29
N PHE A 152 6.86 25.94 -0.93
CA PHE A 152 6.15 24.81 -0.34
C PHE A 152 6.94 24.15 0.80
N LYS A 153 8.25 24.05 0.66
CA LYS A 153 9.12 23.54 1.71
C LYS A 153 8.92 24.29 3.02
N THR A 154 8.95 25.62 2.98
CA THR A 154 8.67 26.45 4.16
C THR A 154 7.24 26.32 4.65
N GLN A 155 6.24 26.30 3.74
CA GLN A 155 4.82 26.16 4.08
C GLN A 155 4.52 24.82 4.76
N LEU A 156 5.24 23.77 4.39
CA LEU A 156 5.18 22.43 4.99
C LEU A 156 6.05 22.30 6.26
N ASN A 157 6.64 23.39 6.77
CA ASN A 157 7.56 23.38 7.91
C ASN A 157 8.75 22.42 7.74
N ASN A 158 9.33 22.37 6.54
CA ASN A 158 10.38 21.43 6.12
C ASN A 158 9.96 19.95 6.19
N TRP A 159 8.67 19.68 6.35
CA TRP A 159 8.17 18.30 6.28
C TRP A 159 8.03 17.85 4.83
N ASN A 160 8.56 16.70 4.54
CA ASN A 160 8.31 15.96 3.31
C ASN A 160 8.28 14.47 3.66
N ARG A 161 7.64 13.68 2.83
CA ARG A 161 7.53 12.24 3.07
C ARG A 161 8.38 11.45 2.06
N PRO A 162 9.64 11.13 2.38
CA PRO A 162 10.41 10.18 1.60
C PRO A 162 9.72 8.81 1.67
N SER A 163 9.80 8.05 0.60
CA SER A 163 9.28 6.69 0.61
C SER A 163 10.20 5.79 1.43
N ALA A 164 9.62 5.01 2.33
CA ALA A 164 10.32 3.93 3.02
C ALA A 164 10.44 2.66 2.17
N VAL A 165 9.75 2.62 1.02
CA VAL A 165 9.77 1.46 0.11
C VAL A 165 11.14 1.34 -0.54
N LEU A 166 11.78 0.19 -0.30
CA LEU A 166 13.10 -0.16 -0.77
C LEU A 166 13.06 -0.66 -2.23
N THR A 167 14.21 -0.86 -2.81
CA THR A 167 14.34 -1.55 -4.10
C THR A 167 13.99 -3.03 -3.95
N ILE A 168 13.66 -3.68 -5.06
CA ILE A 168 13.36 -5.12 -5.07
C ILE A 168 14.57 -5.95 -4.64
N ASP A 169 15.78 -5.50 -4.98
CA ASP A 169 17.03 -6.17 -4.61
C ASP A 169 17.28 -6.12 -3.10
N GLU A 170 17.01 -4.97 -2.46
CA GLU A 170 17.09 -4.83 -1.00
C GLU A 170 16.08 -5.73 -0.30
N TYR A 171 14.83 -5.81 -0.79
CA TYR A 171 13.86 -6.76 -0.23
C TYR A 171 14.31 -8.22 -0.41
N ALA A 172 14.83 -8.58 -1.58
CA ALA A 172 15.34 -9.92 -1.83
C ALA A 172 16.42 -10.31 -0.81
N GLN A 173 17.35 -9.39 -0.54
CA GLN A 173 18.41 -9.61 0.45
C GLN A 173 17.83 -9.74 1.86
N ILE A 174 16.94 -8.84 2.28
CA ILE A 174 16.31 -8.89 3.61
C ILE A 174 15.56 -10.23 3.81
N LEU A 175 14.76 -10.63 2.84
CA LEU A 175 13.97 -11.86 2.94
C LEU A 175 14.88 -13.10 3.02
N PHE A 176 15.91 -13.17 2.17
CA PHE A 176 16.88 -14.24 2.17
C PHE A 176 17.65 -14.34 3.50
N ASP A 177 18.18 -13.22 3.99
CA ASP A 177 18.97 -13.16 5.23
C ASP A 177 18.15 -13.55 6.48
N ASN A 178 16.81 -13.39 6.41
CA ASN A 178 15.90 -13.74 7.50
C ASN A 178 15.18 -15.09 7.30
N GLY A 179 15.70 -15.97 6.40
CA GLY A 179 15.27 -17.36 6.27
C GLY A 179 13.96 -17.53 5.50
N ILE A 180 13.64 -16.62 4.59
CA ILE A 180 12.56 -16.82 3.61
C ILE A 180 13.11 -17.59 2.41
N GLU A 181 12.44 -18.66 2.05
CA GLU A 181 12.68 -19.50 0.87
C GLU A 181 11.51 -19.35 -0.13
N ASP A 182 11.58 -20.05 -1.26
CA ASP A 182 10.56 -19.98 -2.33
C ASP A 182 10.23 -18.55 -2.77
N LEU A 183 11.28 -17.71 -2.85
CA LEU A 183 11.17 -16.29 -3.14
C LEU A 183 10.56 -16.05 -4.52
N ASN A 184 9.42 -15.35 -4.56
CA ASN A 184 8.80 -14.83 -5.76
C ASN A 184 8.61 -13.32 -5.62
N LEU A 185 9.59 -12.56 -6.10
CA LEU A 185 9.59 -11.11 -6.06
C LEU A 185 9.44 -10.55 -7.47
N SER A 186 8.56 -9.58 -7.62
CA SER A 186 8.35 -8.93 -8.91
C SER A 186 8.03 -7.46 -8.78
N GLN A 187 8.56 -6.67 -9.72
CA GLN A 187 8.09 -5.31 -9.95
C GLN A 187 7.21 -5.31 -11.20
N LYS A 188 5.92 -5.07 -11.00
CA LYS A 188 4.93 -5.04 -12.09
C LYS A 188 4.49 -3.62 -12.41
N VAL A 189 4.19 -3.38 -13.69
CA VAL A 189 3.57 -2.14 -14.17
C VAL A 189 2.08 -2.39 -14.35
N TYR A 190 1.27 -1.53 -13.74
CA TYR A 190 -0.19 -1.47 -13.92
C TYR A 190 -0.50 -0.15 -14.64
N PRO A 191 -0.54 -0.16 -15.98
CA PRO A 191 -0.63 1.07 -16.74
C PRO A 191 -1.99 1.75 -16.57
N ILE A 192 -1.93 3.07 -16.40
CA ILE A 192 -3.10 3.94 -16.42
C ILE A 192 -3.06 4.75 -17.70
N ILE A 193 -4.09 4.61 -18.53
CA ILE A 193 -4.25 5.42 -19.73
C ILE A 193 -5.06 6.66 -19.34
N ALA A 194 -4.48 7.82 -19.55
CA ALA A 194 -5.06 9.11 -19.19
C ALA A 194 -5.35 9.94 -20.44
N GLU A 195 -6.60 10.12 -20.76
CA GLU A 195 -7.04 10.97 -21.89
C GLU A 195 -6.75 12.45 -21.66
N ASN A 196 -6.59 12.84 -20.40
CA ASN A 196 -6.22 14.18 -19.97
C ASN A 196 -5.42 14.14 -18.66
N HIS A 197 -4.82 15.28 -18.29
CA HIS A 197 -3.99 15.37 -17.08
C HIS A 197 -4.78 15.28 -15.78
N GLU A 198 -6.07 15.58 -15.80
CA GLU A 198 -6.92 15.49 -14.60
C GLU A 198 -7.05 14.05 -14.10
N ILE A 199 -7.13 13.07 -15.00
CA ILE A 199 -7.12 11.65 -14.63
C ILE A 199 -5.86 11.26 -13.84
N LEU A 200 -4.69 11.81 -14.21
CA LEU A 200 -3.44 11.57 -13.48
C LEU A 200 -3.45 12.23 -12.10
N PHE A 201 -3.97 13.45 -12.02
CA PHE A 201 -4.14 14.17 -10.76
C PHE A 201 -5.12 13.43 -9.85
N ASP A 202 -6.29 13.03 -10.34
CA ASP A 202 -7.31 12.30 -9.60
C ASP A 202 -6.78 10.99 -9.04
N PHE A 203 -5.97 10.27 -9.81
CA PHE A 203 -5.38 9.02 -9.37
C PHE A 203 -4.52 9.18 -8.10
N ILE A 204 -3.70 10.22 -8.00
CA ILE A 204 -2.79 10.45 -6.87
C ILE A 204 -3.44 11.24 -5.73
N SER A 205 -4.44 12.08 -6.04
CA SER A 205 -5.11 12.95 -5.07
C SER A 205 -5.84 12.17 -3.97
N GLY A 206 -6.37 10.99 -4.29
CA GLY A 206 -7.03 10.10 -3.33
C GLY A 206 -6.07 9.29 -2.44
N SER A 207 -4.78 9.57 -2.45
CA SER A 207 -3.79 8.80 -1.66
C SER A 207 -2.58 9.65 -1.26
N ALA A 208 -1.51 9.67 -2.05
CA ALA A 208 -0.23 10.26 -1.68
C ALA A 208 -0.26 11.79 -1.48
N LEU A 209 -1.21 12.49 -2.09
CA LEU A 209 -1.37 13.94 -1.95
C LEU A 209 -1.99 14.34 -0.59
N ILE A 210 -2.85 13.50 -0.01
CA ILE A 210 -3.62 13.82 1.21
C ILE A 210 -2.73 14.31 2.36
N PRO A 211 -1.65 13.62 2.76
CA PRO A 211 -0.83 14.06 3.90
C PRO A 211 -0.19 15.44 3.73
N TYR A 212 0.04 15.87 2.49
CA TYR A 212 0.56 17.22 2.20
C TYR A 212 -0.53 18.27 2.37
N LEU A 213 -1.74 18.01 1.84
CA LEU A 213 -2.85 18.95 1.94
C LEU A 213 -3.31 19.16 3.38
N GLU A 214 -3.26 18.14 4.22
CA GLU A 214 -3.61 18.24 5.65
C GLU A 214 -2.70 19.19 6.43
N LYS A 215 -1.51 19.48 5.93
CA LYS A 215 -0.52 20.38 6.56
C LYS A 215 -0.59 21.82 6.02
N LEU A 216 -1.33 22.05 4.97
CA LEU A 216 -1.46 23.34 4.29
C LEU A 216 -2.82 23.98 4.61
N ASN A 217 -2.85 25.32 4.73
CA ASN A 217 -4.12 26.06 4.77
C ASN A 217 -4.76 26.12 3.37
N GLU A 218 -5.99 26.60 3.27
CA GLU A 218 -6.78 26.59 2.03
C GLU A 218 -6.07 27.30 0.86
N ASP A 219 -5.51 28.49 1.06
CA ASP A 219 -4.81 29.24 0.01
C ASP A 219 -3.54 28.51 -0.45
N GLN A 220 -2.80 27.92 0.51
CA GLN A 220 -1.61 27.13 0.23
C GLN A 220 -1.98 25.84 -0.53
N GLN A 221 -3.07 25.16 -0.17
CA GLN A 221 -3.58 24.00 -0.90
C GLN A 221 -3.88 24.34 -2.36
N ILE A 222 -4.57 25.45 -2.63
CA ILE A 222 -4.90 25.89 -3.99
C ILE A 222 -3.61 26.08 -4.80
N THR A 223 -2.62 26.78 -4.22
CA THR A 223 -1.36 27.07 -4.89
C THR A 223 -0.55 25.80 -5.15
N PHE A 224 -0.49 24.91 -4.14
CA PHE A 224 0.21 23.61 -4.22
C PHE A 224 -0.40 22.72 -5.30
N ILE A 225 -1.73 22.57 -5.31
CA ILE A 225 -2.46 21.78 -6.30
C ILE A 225 -2.26 22.35 -7.71
N THR A 226 -2.32 23.69 -7.87
CA THR A 226 -2.13 24.34 -9.17
C THR A 226 -0.75 24.06 -9.74
N GLU A 227 0.31 24.22 -8.94
CA GLU A 227 1.66 23.94 -9.39
C GLU A 227 1.89 22.44 -9.62
N PHE A 228 1.30 21.58 -8.80
CA PHE A 228 1.37 20.13 -9.00
C PHE A 228 0.75 19.71 -10.33
N LYS A 229 -0.45 20.19 -10.66
CA LYS A 229 -1.11 19.96 -11.96
C LYS A 229 -0.28 20.46 -13.14
N LYS A 230 0.33 21.62 -13.01
CA LYS A 230 1.25 22.16 -14.03
C LYS A 230 2.45 21.26 -14.26
N ARG A 231 3.05 20.71 -13.21
CA ARG A 231 4.17 19.75 -13.31
C ARG A 231 3.74 18.43 -13.91
N ILE A 232 2.54 17.93 -13.59
CA ILE A 232 1.97 16.76 -14.27
C ILE A 232 1.91 17.02 -15.77
N ALA A 233 1.35 18.15 -16.21
CA ALA A 233 1.25 18.47 -17.62
C ALA A 233 2.62 18.61 -18.31
N ALA A 234 3.62 19.15 -17.63
CA ALA A 234 4.99 19.25 -18.14
C ALA A 234 5.69 17.90 -18.27
N ASN A 235 5.37 16.92 -17.43
CA ASN A 235 5.94 15.58 -17.48
C ASN A 235 5.22 14.64 -18.48
N PHE A 236 3.92 14.86 -18.70
CA PHE A 236 3.08 14.06 -19.60
C PHE A 236 2.63 14.93 -20.80
N THR A 237 3.56 15.26 -21.66
CA THR A 237 3.36 16.22 -22.78
C THR A 237 2.49 15.70 -23.92
N LYS A 238 2.31 14.38 -24.03
CA LYS A 238 1.46 13.74 -25.06
C LYS A 238 0.22 13.13 -24.43
N LEU A 239 -0.92 13.31 -25.08
CA LEU A 239 -2.19 12.73 -24.69
C LEU A 239 -2.76 11.90 -25.84
N PRO A 240 -3.44 10.76 -25.58
CA PRO A 240 -3.54 10.13 -24.26
C PRO A 240 -2.16 9.76 -23.70
N ALA A 241 -1.97 9.97 -22.40
CA ALA A 241 -0.74 9.63 -21.70
C ALA A 241 -0.83 8.21 -21.10
N ILE A 242 0.30 7.51 -21.07
CA ILE A 242 0.44 6.27 -20.29
C ILE A 242 1.24 6.57 -19.01
N TYR A 243 0.62 6.35 -17.86
CA TYR A 243 1.30 6.36 -16.57
C TYR A 243 1.65 4.92 -16.18
N ALA A 244 2.94 4.60 -16.26
CA ALA A 244 3.47 3.30 -15.89
C ALA A 244 3.52 3.16 -14.36
N PHE A 245 2.37 2.93 -13.73
CA PHE A 245 2.26 2.78 -12.29
C PHE A 245 2.91 1.47 -11.83
N LYS A 246 4.00 1.57 -11.09
CA LYS A 246 4.81 0.44 -10.65
C LYS A 246 4.43 0.01 -9.25
N ARG A 247 4.36 -1.30 -9.05
CA ARG A 247 4.17 -1.94 -7.75
C ARG A 247 5.18 -3.05 -7.53
N ILE A 248 5.56 -3.26 -6.29
CA ILE A 248 6.39 -4.39 -5.86
C ILE A 248 5.47 -5.43 -5.23
N LEU A 249 5.63 -6.68 -5.64
CA LEU A 249 5.00 -7.85 -5.05
C LEU A 249 6.10 -8.73 -4.47
N LEU A 250 5.95 -9.08 -3.22
CA LEU A 250 6.88 -9.90 -2.46
C LEU A 250 6.13 -11.11 -1.92
N TYR A 251 6.59 -12.29 -2.25
CA TYR A 251 6.10 -13.55 -1.70
C TYR A 251 7.27 -14.45 -1.34
N GLY A 252 7.10 -15.22 -0.28
CA GLY A 252 8.02 -16.27 0.11
C GLY A 252 7.54 -17.02 1.34
N ARG A 253 8.26 -18.09 1.70
CA ARG A 253 7.94 -18.97 2.82
C ARG A 253 9.07 -18.95 3.83
N LYS A 254 8.72 -18.92 5.12
CA LYS A 254 9.70 -19.06 6.20
C LYS A 254 10.13 -20.52 6.31
N LYS A 255 11.41 -20.73 6.42
CA LYS A 255 12.01 -22.04 6.69
C LYS A 255 11.55 -22.62 8.02
#